data_c59b29b6e77b9c87b2d559dee36f8250
#
_entry.id   c59b29b6e77b9c87b2d559dee36f8250
#
_cell.length_a   1.000
_cell.length_b   1.000
_cell.length_c   1.000
_cell.angle_alpha   90.00
_cell.angle_beta   90.00
_cell.angle_gamma   90.00
#
_symmetry.space_group_name_H-M   'P 1'
#
loop_
_entity.id
_entity.type
_entity.pdbx_description
1 polymer ?
#
loop_
_entity_poly.entity_id
_entity_poly.type
_entity_poly.pdbx_seq_one_letter_code
_entity_poly.pdbx_strand_id
1 'polypeptide(L)'
;FNTSISIPSSVISRCIEIDEKFLVAADPPVVAGVGLDFVIAEVESYEILKKARCNISAFEEADKDYSYGDDFFSLMIFTNNDGNNIVARVFAPLSGIVEDAATGSACGALGALLASRNNLRTGKIDFEINQGESIGRPSFINVSVIKEQGEIIKTSISGKCVLVSEGTFYI
;
A
#
# COMPACT_ATOMS: atom_id res chain seq x y z
N PHE A 1 -7.35 5.87 11.49
CA PHE A 1 -6.07 5.83 10.78
C PHE A 1 -4.93 5.80 11.79
N ASN A 2 -4.05 4.82 11.67
CA ASN A 2 -2.84 4.69 12.48
C ASN A 2 -1.61 4.86 11.58
N THR A 3 -0.59 5.54 12.10
CA THR A 3 0.78 5.47 11.61
C THR A 3 1.68 5.13 12.79
N SER A 4 2.61 4.25 12.58
CA SER A 4 3.59 3.89 13.60
C SER A 4 4.96 3.74 12.94
N ILE A 5 5.90 3.31 13.64
CA ILE A 5 7.30 2.96 13.36
C ILE A 5 7.77 3.15 11.90
N SER A 6 8.86 3.86 11.71
CA SER A 6 9.62 3.90 10.45
C SER A 6 10.41 2.59 10.30
N ILE A 7 10.27 1.98 9.12
CA ILE A 7 11.03 0.77 8.76
C ILE A 7 12.30 1.21 8.02
N PRO A 8 13.48 0.65 8.34
CA PRO A 8 14.70 0.97 7.60
C PRO A 8 14.57 0.68 6.10
N SER A 9 14.98 1.62 5.25
CA SER A 9 14.96 1.46 3.80
C SER A 9 15.70 0.21 3.32
N SER A 10 16.76 -0.20 4.03
CA SER A 10 17.53 -1.42 3.76
C SER A 10 16.69 -2.71 3.93
N VAL A 11 15.69 -2.72 4.80
CA VAL A 11 14.75 -3.84 4.95
C VAL A 11 13.87 -3.93 3.71
N ILE A 12 13.29 -2.81 3.30
CA ILE A 12 12.43 -2.73 2.11
C ILE A 12 13.22 -3.13 0.85
N SER A 13 14.43 -2.56 0.69
CA SER A 13 15.36 -2.87 -0.40
C SER A 13 15.55 -4.38 -0.58
N ARG A 14 15.78 -5.11 0.51
CA ARG A 14 15.93 -6.58 0.49
C ARG A 14 14.63 -7.30 0.14
N CYS A 15 13.50 -6.86 0.68
CA CYS A 15 12.19 -7.47 0.43
C CYS A 15 11.78 -7.43 -1.04
N ILE A 16 12.16 -6.38 -1.76
CA ILE A 16 11.73 -6.14 -3.14
C ILE A 16 12.87 -6.15 -4.18
N GLU A 17 14.10 -6.48 -3.76
CA GLU A 17 15.30 -6.56 -4.61
C GLU A 17 15.56 -5.27 -5.42
N ILE A 18 15.37 -4.11 -4.82
CA ILE A 18 15.68 -2.79 -5.39
C ILE A 18 16.76 -2.14 -4.55
N ASP A 19 17.71 -1.45 -5.20
CA ASP A 19 18.74 -0.66 -4.49
C ASP A 19 18.07 0.42 -3.61
N GLU A 20 18.50 0.52 -2.36
CA GLU A 20 17.98 1.43 -1.34
C GLU A 20 17.94 2.90 -1.80
N LYS A 21 18.88 3.31 -2.65
CA LYS A 21 18.92 4.68 -3.20
C LYS A 21 17.69 5.08 -4.02
N PHE A 22 16.91 4.10 -4.50
CA PHE A 22 15.67 4.32 -5.26
C PHE A 22 14.43 4.46 -4.38
N LEU A 23 14.56 4.31 -3.07
CA LEU A 23 13.50 4.66 -2.13
C LEU A 23 13.54 6.16 -1.85
N VAL A 24 12.38 6.80 -1.77
CA VAL A 24 12.29 8.25 -1.56
C VAL A 24 12.70 8.60 -0.13
N ALA A 25 13.89 9.17 0.03
CA ALA A 25 14.46 9.45 1.35
C ALA A 25 13.67 10.50 2.17
N ALA A 26 12.97 11.42 1.49
CA ALA A 26 12.13 12.42 2.15
C ALA A 26 10.90 11.81 2.83
N ASP A 27 10.46 10.64 2.36
CA ASP A 27 9.31 9.89 2.86
C ASP A 27 9.74 8.47 3.27
N PRO A 28 10.36 8.30 4.43
CA PRO A 28 10.86 7.00 4.86
C PRO A 28 9.70 5.99 4.98
N PRO A 29 9.97 4.69 4.73
CA PRO A 29 8.97 3.64 4.87
C PRO A 29 8.33 3.66 6.26
N VAL A 30 7.00 3.61 6.31
CA VAL A 30 6.23 3.65 7.55
C VAL A 30 5.17 2.56 7.56
N VAL A 31 4.78 2.15 8.75
CA VAL A 31 3.57 1.34 8.93
C VAL A 31 2.36 2.26 8.97
N ALA A 32 1.35 1.94 8.18
CA ALA A 32 0.09 2.67 8.17
C ALA A 32 -1.09 1.72 7.96
N GLY A 33 -2.22 2.02 8.60
CA GLY A 33 -3.43 1.21 8.51
C GLY A 33 -4.73 1.99 8.71
N VAL A 34 -5.79 1.44 8.16
CA VAL A 34 -7.19 1.86 8.38
C VAL A 34 -8.04 0.65 8.80
N GLY A 35 -7.42 -0.34 9.41
CA GLY A 35 -7.95 -1.63 9.81
C GLY A 35 -6.83 -2.65 9.83
N LEU A 36 -6.35 -3.08 8.67
CA LEU A 36 -5.11 -3.85 8.52
C LEU A 36 -3.93 -2.89 8.32
N ASP A 37 -2.79 -3.25 8.88
CA ASP A 37 -1.57 -2.48 8.79
C ASP A 37 -0.69 -2.99 7.62
N PHE A 38 -0.06 -2.05 6.93
CA PHE A 38 0.89 -2.30 5.84
C PHE A 38 2.12 -1.43 6.03
N VAL A 39 3.28 -1.97 5.70
CA VAL A 39 4.44 -1.13 5.44
C VAL A 39 4.23 -0.44 4.09
N ILE A 40 4.37 0.87 4.06
CA ILE A 40 4.20 1.68 2.86
C ILE A 40 5.50 2.40 2.56
N ALA A 41 6.00 2.23 1.33
CA ALA A 41 7.24 2.83 0.87
C ALA A 41 7.07 3.46 -0.52
N GLU A 42 7.57 4.67 -0.70
CA GLU A 42 7.60 5.34 -1.99
C GLU A 42 8.91 5.03 -2.73
N VAL A 43 8.80 4.74 -4.02
CA VAL A 43 9.93 4.58 -4.93
C VAL A 43 9.96 5.72 -5.94
N GLU A 44 11.16 6.09 -6.41
CA GLU A 44 11.40 7.29 -7.21
C GLU A 44 10.63 7.33 -8.54
N SER A 45 10.28 6.17 -9.12
CA SER A 45 9.65 6.16 -10.43
C SER A 45 8.92 4.86 -10.76
N TYR A 46 8.02 4.93 -11.74
CA TYR A 46 7.34 3.77 -12.30
C TYR A 46 8.30 2.70 -12.85
N GLU A 47 9.40 3.11 -13.48
CA GLU A 47 10.40 2.17 -13.99
C GLU A 47 11.11 1.40 -12.87
N ILE A 48 11.30 2.02 -11.72
CA ILE A 48 11.80 1.34 -10.53
C ILE A 48 10.74 0.42 -9.93
N LEU A 49 9.50 0.91 -9.79
CA LEU A 49 8.36 0.13 -9.31
C LEU A 49 8.22 -1.20 -10.07
N LYS A 50 8.32 -1.16 -11.41
CA LYS A 50 8.23 -2.34 -12.28
C LYS A 50 9.34 -3.36 -12.07
N LYS A 51 10.53 -2.93 -11.65
CA LYS A 51 11.68 -3.81 -11.42
C LYS A 51 11.59 -4.61 -10.13
N ALA A 52 10.73 -4.19 -9.20
CA ALA A 52 10.58 -4.85 -7.90
C ALA A 52 10.27 -6.35 -8.06
N ARG A 53 10.96 -7.16 -7.27
CA ARG A 53 10.77 -8.61 -7.19
C ARG A 53 10.64 -9.03 -5.73
N CYS A 54 9.65 -9.86 -5.44
CA CYS A 54 9.42 -10.34 -4.09
C CYS A 54 10.51 -11.34 -3.68
N ASN A 55 11.22 -11.04 -2.60
CA ASN A 55 12.17 -11.94 -1.93
C ASN A 55 11.55 -12.48 -0.64
N ILE A 56 10.94 -13.66 -0.71
CA ILE A 56 10.18 -14.25 0.39
C ILE A 56 11.03 -14.41 1.64
N SER A 57 12.30 -14.84 1.52
CA SER A 57 13.18 -15.00 2.68
C SER A 57 13.45 -13.68 3.40
N ALA A 58 13.55 -12.56 2.65
CA ALA A 58 13.68 -11.23 3.26
C ALA A 58 12.40 -10.78 3.97
N PHE A 59 11.21 -11.17 3.47
CA PHE A 59 9.95 -10.96 4.18
C PHE A 59 9.89 -11.76 5.49
N GLU A 60 10.34 -13.04 5.49
CA GLU A 60 10.42 -13.86 6.70
C GLU A 60 11.37 -13.27 7.75
N GLU A 61 12.47 -12.67 7.32
CA GLU A 61 13.39 -11.95 8.23
C GLU A 61 12.74 -10.67 8.76
N ALA A 62 12.14 -9.86 7.88
CA ALA A 62 11.49 -8.63 8.27
C ALA A 62 10.32 -8.85 9.25
N ASP A 63 9.56 -9.93 9.07
CA ASP A 63 8.44 -10.28 9.93
C ASP A 63 8.86 -10.54 11.38
N LYS A 64 10.04 -11.14 11.61
CA LYS A 64 10.56 -11.40 12.96
C LYS A 64 10.83 -10.11 13.75
N ASP A 65 11.26 -9.06 13.06
CA ASP A 65 11.66 -7.80 13.68
C ASP A 65 10.57 -6.73 13.65
N TYR A 66 9.64 -6.84 12.69
CA TYR A 66 8.68 -5.77 12.35
C TYR A 66 7.25 -6.27 12.12
N SER A 67 6.86 -7.44 12.64
CA SER A 67 5.45 -7.87 12.61
C SER A 67 4.58 -6.99 13.53
N TYR A 68 3.33 -6.77 13.14
CA TYR A 68 2.40 -5.90 13.86
C TYR A 68 1.18 -6.70 14.32
N GLY A 69 1.04 -6.87 15.61
CA GLY A 69 -0.05 -7.63 16.19
C GLY A 69 -0.04 -9.09 15.71
N ASP A 70 -1.18 -9.55 15.22
CA ASP A 70 -1.37 -10.90 14.66
C ASP A 70 -1.18 -10.95 13.13
N ASP A 71 -0.87 -9.81 12.48
CA ASP A 71 -0.72 -9.70 11.03
C ASP A 71 0.74 -9.93 10.62
N PHE A 72 0.94 -10.62 9.47
CA PHE A 72 2.25 -10.80 8.87
C PHE A 72 2.75 -9.52 8.20
N PHE A 73 4.08 -9.38 8.13
CA PHE A 73 4.73 -8.29 7.40
C PHE A 73 4.26 -8.26 5.94
N SER A 74 3.54 -7.21 5.60
CA SER A 74 3.01 -6.96 4.26
C SER A 74 3.47 -5.59 3.77
N LEU A 75 3.88 -5.50 2.51
CA LEU A 75 4.52 -4.32 1.94
C LEU A 75 3.76 -3.78 0.73
N MET A 76 3.39 -2.51 0.77
CA MET A 76 2.96 -1.75 -0.39
C MET A 76 4.08 -0.80 -0.82
N ILE A 77 4.48 -0.91 -2.08
CA ILE A 77 5.34 0.09 -2.71
C ILE A 77 4.52 0.89 -3.72
N PHE A 78 4.80 2.19 -3.81
CA PHE A 78 4.09 3.05 -4.76
C PHE A 78 5.01 4.11 -5.35
N THR A 79 4.55 4.72 -6.43
CA THR A 79 5.11 5.95 -6.99
C THR A 79 3.99 6.91 -7.35
N ASN A 80 4.25 8.19 -7.16
CA ASN A 80 3.29 9.25 -7.40
C ASN A 80 3.85 10.22 -8.45
N ASN A 81 3.50 10.00 -9.72
CA ASN A 81 4.05 10.80 -10.81
C ASN A 81 3.36 12.18 -10.98
N ASP A 82 2.07 12.29 -10.66
CA ASP A 82 1.23 13.47 -11.01
C ASP A 82 0.33 13.95 -9.85
N GLY A 83 0.68 13.63 -8.61
CA GLY A 83 -0.05 14.11 -7.42
C GLY A 83 -1.31 13.30 -7.07
N ASN A 84 -2.10 12.84 -8.03
CA ASN A 84 -3.33 12.07 -7.78
C ASN A 84 -3.37 10.71 -8.49
N ASN A 85 -2.51 10.48 -9.48
CA ASN A 85 -2.39 9.20 -10.19
C ASN A 85 -1.24 8.40 -9.58
N ILE A 86 -1.60 7.46 -8.76
CA ILE A 86 -0.66 6.63 -8.00
C ILE A 86 -0.61 5.25 -8.64
N VAL A 87 0.59 4.73 -8.84
CA VAL A 87 0.77 3.33 -9.23
C VAL A 87 1.38 2.59 -8.05
N ALA A 88 0.79 1.45 -7.71
CA ALA A 88 1.20 0.68 -6.54
C ALA A 88 1.32 -0.81 -6.81
N ARG A 89 2.13 -1.49 -5.98
CA ARG A 89 2.23 -2.95 -5.93
C ARG A 89 2.17 -3.38 -4.47
N VAL A 90 1.48 -4.47 -4.20
CA VAL A 90 1.32 -5.01 -2.84
C VAL A 90 1.86 -6.43 -2.80
N PHE A 91 2.73 -6.69 -1.84
CA PHE A 91 3.38 -7.97 -1.57
C PHE A 91 3.00 -8.45 -0.17
N ALA A 92 2.37 -9.63 -0.09
CA ALA A 92 2.00 -10.30 1.15
C ALA A 92 2.34 -11.80 1.08
N PRO A 93 3.61 -12.17 0.82
CA PRO A 93 3.98 -13.57 0.58
C PRO A 93 3.72 -14.48 1.78
N LEU A 94 3.82 -13.97 3.00
CA LEU A 94 3.60 -14.73 4.22
C LEU A 94 2.11 -15.04 4.46
N SER A 95 1.21 -14.27 3.82
CA SER A 95 -0.22 -14.56 3.76
C SER A 95 -0.62 -15.44 2.56
N GLY A 96 0.36 -16.01 1.85
CA GLY A 96 0.14 -16.87 0.66
C GLY A 96 -0.09 -16.11 -0.64
N ILE A 97 0.06 -14.79 -0.66
CA ILE A 97 -0.16 -13.93 -1.84
C ILE A 97 1.15 -13.21 -2.16
N VAL A 98 1.94 -13.77 -3.11
CA VAL A 98 3.24 -13.17 -3.48
C VAL A 98 3.06 -11.73 -3.95
N GLU A 99 2.08 -11.45 -4.81
CA GLU A 99 1.67 -10.11 -5.21
C GLU A 99 0.16 -10.09 -5.43
N ASP A 100 -0.53 -9.10 -4.86
CA ASP A 100 -1.97 -8.94 -4.98
C ASP A 100 -2.35 -7.92 -6.08
N ALA A 101 -3.42 -8.24 -6.81
CA ALA A 101 -3.91 -7.41 -7.90
C ALA A 101 -4.73 -6.20 -7.44
N ALA A 102 -5.41 -6.30 -6.29
CA ALA A 102 -6.33 -5.26 -5.81
C ALA A 102 -6.51 -5.35 -4.29
N THR A 103 -5.78 -4.55 -3.54
CA THR A 103 -5.77 -4.57 -2.07
C THR A 103 -6.43 -3.30 -1.53
N GLY A 104 -7.74 -3.38 -1.30
CA GLY A 104 -8.50 -2.22 -0.84
C GLY A 104 -8.00 -1.66 0.50
N SER A 105 -7.65 -2.52 1.47
CA SER A 105 -7.10 -2.12 2.77
C SER A 105 -5.79 -1.36 2.65
N ALA A 106 -4.83 -1.85 1.84
CA ALA A 106 -3.57 -1.17 1.61
C ALA A 106 -3.75 0.17 0.87
N CYS A 107 -4.63 0.21 -0.16
CA CYS A 107 -4.96 1.44 -0.85
C CYS A 107 -5.61 2.47 0.09
N GLY A 108 -6.51 2.03 0.99
CA GLY A 108 -7.09 2.87 2.03
C GLY A 108 -6.04 3.44 2.98
N ALA A 109 -5.08 2.61 3.41
CA ALA A 109 -3.97 3.03 4.25
C ALA A 109 -3.06 4.05 3.55
N LEU A 110 -2.70 3.81 2.27
CA LEU A 110 -1.92 4.75 1.47
C LEU A 110 -2.65 6.09 1.31
N GLY A 111 -3.94 6.07 0.93
CA GLY A 111 -4.72 7.31 0.78
C GLY A 111 -4.82 8.10 2.08
N ALA A 112 -5.02 7.42 3.21
CA ALA A 112 -5.03 8.06 4.52
C ALA A 112 -3.65 8.65 4.88
N LEU A 113 -2.55 7.92 4.61
CA LEU A 113 -1.18 8.39 4.80
C LEU A 113 -0.91 9.67 4.00
N LEU A 114 -1.23 9.68 2.71
CA LEU A 114 -1.04 10.85 1.85
C LEU A 114 -1.92 12.03 2.29
N ALA A 115 -3.18 11.76 2.67
CA ALA A 115 -4.07 12.79 3.19
C ALA A 115 -3.58 13.36 4.52
N SER A 116 -2.95 12.56 5.40
CA SER A 116 -2.38 13.06 6.66
C SER A 116 -1.28 14.10 6.44
N ARG A 117 -0.49 13.93 5.37
CA ARG A 117 0.59 14.84 4.95
C ARG A 117 0.07 16.09 4.20
N ASN A 118 -1.19 16.05 3.74
CA ASN A 118 -1.80 17.17 3.03
C ASN A 118 -2.24 18.28 4.00
N ASN A 119 -2.00 19.53 3.63
CA ASN A 119 -2.29 20.72 4.46
C ASN A 119 -3.79 21.04 4.60
N LEU A 120 -4.69 20.37 3.83
CA LEU A 120 -6.12 20.55 3.98
C LEU A 120 -6.57 20.15 5.39
N ARG A 121 -7.20 21.07 6.11
CA ARG A 121 -7.67 20.81 7.48
C ARG A 121 -9.10 20.25 7.54
N THR A 122 -9.95 20.64 6.58
CA THR A 122 -11.34 20.18 6.53
C THR A 122 -11.77 20.06 5.08
N GLY A 123 -12.29 18.91 4.72
CA GLY A 123 -12.75 18.62 3.36
C GLY A 123 -12.45 17.20 2.93
N LYS A 124 -12.66 16.94 1.63
CA LYS A 124 -12.47 15.66 0.98
C LYS A 124 -11.22 15.69 0.11
N ILE A 125 -10.43 14.62 0.14
CA ILE A 125 -9.29 14.38 -0.74
C ILE A 125 -9.54 13.04 -1.43
N ASP A 126 -9.41 13.02 -2.75
CA ASP A 126 -9.60 11.82 -3.57
C ASP A 126 -8.28 11.42 -4.24
N PHE A 127 -8.02 10.12 -4.30
CA PHE A 127 -6.88 9.52 -4.99
C PHE A 127 -7.37 8.40 -5.90
N GLU A 128 -6.71 8.23 -7.06
CA GLU A 128 -6.84 7.06 -7.90
C GLU A 128 -5.56 6.24 -7.82
N ILE A 129 -5.68 4.95 -7.44
CA ILE A 129 -4.55 4.04 -7.28
C ILE A 129 -4.68 2.92 -8.30
N ASN A 130 -3.68 2.79 -9.15
CA ASN A 130 -3.55 1.72 -10.13
C ASN A 130 -2.68 0.61 -9.54
N GLN A 131 -3.24 -0.60 -9.41
CA GLN A 131 -2.56 -1.77 -8.84
C GLN A 131 -2.69 -2.97 -9.78
N GLY A 132 -1.76 -3.93 -9.69
CA GLY A 132 -1.87 -5.21 -10.38
C GLY A 132 -1.44 -5.22 -11.86
N GLU A 133 -0.96 -4.10 -12.40
CA GLU A 133 -0.49 -4.03 -13.78
C GLU A 133 0.69 -4.97 -14.03
N SER A 134 1.64 -5.02 -13.09
CA SER A 134 2.86 -5.87 -13.17
C SER A 134 2.56 -7.37 -13.28
N ILE A 135 1.39 -7.81 -12.83
CA ILE A 135 0.95 -9.21 -12.88
C ILE A 135 -0.17 -9.45 -13.90
N GLY A 136 -0.40 -8.48 -14.82
CA GLY A 136 -1.40 -8.59 -15.89
C GLY A 136 -2.85 -8.51 -15.42
N ARG A 137 -3.12 -7.98 -14.23
CA ARG A 137 -4.45 -7.81 -13.64
C ARG A 137 -4.68 -6.36 -13.19
N PRO A 138 -4.67 -5.37 -14.11
CA PRO A 138 -4.79 -3.97 -13.75
C PRO A 138 -6.11 -3.70 -13.03
N SER A 139 -6.03 -3.01 -11.91
CA SER A 139 -7.15 -2.65 -11.04
C SER A 139 -7.08 -1.16 -10.71
N PHE A 140 -8.21 -0.47 -10.82
CA PHE A 140 -8.35 0.95 -10.52
C PHE A 140 -9.15 1.11 -9.24
N ILE A 141 -8.50 1.60 -8.20
CA ILE A 141 -9.07 1.73 -6.86
C ILE A 141 -9.14 3.22 -6.52
N ASN A 142 -10.37 3.72 -6.30
CA ASN A 142 -10.58 5.09 -5.85
C ASN A 142 -10.61 5.11 -4.32
N VAL A 143 -9.83 6.00 -3.74
CA VAL A 143 -9.79 6.24 -2.30
C VAL A 143 -10.25 7.66 -2.02
N SER A 144 -11.22 7.81 -1.12
CA SER A 144 -11.72 9.10 -0.66
C SER A 144 -11.45 9.23 0.84
N VAL A 145 -10.77 10.30 1.22
CA VAL A 145 -10.47 10.61 2.62
C VAL A 145 -11.16 11.91 3.03
N ILE A 146 -11.88 11.89 4.14
CA ILE A 146 -12.52 13.07 4.72
C ILE A 146 -11.75 13.48 5.96
N LYS A 147 -11.35 14.76 6.00
CA LYS A 147 -10.72 15.40 7.16
C LYS A 147 -11.64 16.43 7.80
N GLU A 148 -11.62 16.49 9.12
CA GLU A 148 -12.23 17.55 9.92
C GLU A 148 -11.22 18.04 10.96
N GLN A 149 -11.01 19.33 11.00
CA GLN A 149 -10.08 20.00 11.93
C GLN A 149 -8.63 19.45 11.91
N GLY A 150 -8.23 18.83 10.79
CA GLY A 150 -6.92 18.20 10.60
C GLY A 150 -6.90 16.69 10.80
N GLU A 151 -7.94 16.13 11.43
CA GLU A 151 -8.07 14.69 11.69
C GLU A 151 -8.75 13.95 10.52
N ILE A 152 -8.33 12.73 10.27
CA ILE A 152 -8.98 11.85 9.30
C ILE A 152 -10.16 11.16 9.99
N ILE A 153 -11.38 11.50 9.58
CA ILE A 153 -12.61 10.95 10.17
C ILE A 153 -13.19 9.80 9.36
N LYS A 154 -12.86 9.72 8.08
CA LYS A 154 -13.35 8.65 7.20
C LYS A 154 -12.41 8.39 6.05
N THR A 155 -12.15 7.10 5.78
CA THR A 155 -11.54 6.61 4.56
C THR A 155 -12.52 5.66 3.87
N SER A 156 -12.74 5.85 2.58
CA SER A 156 -13.62 5.01 1.77
C SER A 156 -12.89 4.57 0.51
N ILE A 157 -13.12 3.33 0.12
CA ILE A 157 -12.58 2.77 -1.13
C ILE A 157 -13.73 2.37 -2.05
N SER A 158 -13.52 2.48 -3.35
CA SER A 158 -14.44 2.01 -4.37
C SER A 158 -13.68 1.59 -5.64
N GLY A 159 -14.31 0.76 -6.45
CA GLY A 159 -13.75 0.29 -7.72
C GLY A 159 -14.83 -0.38 -8.57
N LYS A 160 -14.50 -0.62 -9.83
CA LYS A 160 -15.37 -1.39 -10.75
C LYS A 160 -15.13 -2.88 -10.52
N CYS A 161 -16.21 -3.64 -10.38
CA CYS A 161 -16.18 -5.09 -10.24
C CYS A 161 -16.97 -5.76 -11.37
N VAL A 162 -16.60 -6.98 -11.70
CA VAL A 162 -17.36 -7.84 -12.62
C VAL A 162 -17.85 -9.08 -11.87
N LEU A 163 -19.07 -9.51 -12.14
CA LEU A 163 -19.60 -10.75 -11.60
C LEU A 163 -18.88 -11.92 -12.29
N VAL A 164 -18.19 -12.75 -11.52
CA VAL A 164 -17.42 -13.91 -12.02
C VAL A 164 -18.17 -15.21 -11.79
N SER A 165 -18.82 -15.33 -10.63
CA SER A 165 -19.58 -16.54 -10.28
C SER A 165 -20.70 -16.24 -9.31
N GLU A 166 -21.74 -17.06 -9.34
CA GLU A 166 -22.85 -17.07 -8.40
C GLU A 166 -23.11 -18.50 -7.94
N GLY A 167 -23.43 -18.71 -6.67
CA GLY A 167 -23.68 -20.05 -6.13
C GLY A 167 -24.46 -20.02 -4.82
N THR A 168 -24.95 -21.19 -4.40
CA THR A 168 -25.69 -21.38 -3.16
C THR A 168 -24.92 -22.31 -2.23
N PHE A 169 -24.75 -21.92 -0.97
CA PHE A 169 -24.25 -22.77 0.10
C PHE A 169 -25.41 -23.32 0.92
N TYR A 170 -25.41 -24.63 1.15
CA TYR A 170 -26.32 -25.29 2.08
C TYR A 170 -25.58 -25.55 3.39
N ILE A 171 -26.07 -24.99 4.50
CA ILE A 171 -25.51 -25.10 5.85
C ILE A 171 -26.34 -26.12 6.63
#